data_8f20e57d15fab1ce955e6f29540d9ccd
#
_entry.id   8f20e57d15fab1ce955e6f29540d9ccd
#
_cell.length_a   1.000
_cell.length_b   1.000
_cell.length_c   1.000
_cell.angle_alpha   90.00
_cell.angle_beta   90.00
_cell.angle_gamma   90.00
#
_symmetry.space_group_name_H-M   'P 1'
#
loop_
_entity.id
_entity.type
_entity.pdbx_description
1 polymer ?
#
loop_
_entity_poly.entity_id
_entity_poly.type
_entity_poly.pdbx_seq_one_letter_code
_entity_poly.pdbx_strand_id
1 'polypeptide(L)'
;MKNKTKYLVAILLMLVSFLLIGATNVNAKTTAEVNNYSDLTDKMSDNVTDVVKLTSDITLREDLDTTFSLEMSKTLDFNGFTLTIPQQYKLKLIYYNTLDLKFINSSS
;
A
#
# COMPACT_ATOMS: atom_id res chain seq x y z
N MET A 1 19.18 -0.82 -44.68
CA MET A 1 18.41 0.33 -44.19
C MET A 1 16.93 0.05 -44.02
N LYS A 2 16.35 -0.74 -44.91
CA LYS A 2 14.92 -1.14 -44.74
C LYS A 2 14.64 -1.85 -43.40
N ASN A 3 15.63 -2.58 -42.87
CA ASN A 3 15.48 -3.34 -41.63
C ASN A 3 15.39 -2.42 -40.39
N LYS A 4 16.11 -1.29 -40.40
CA LYS A 4 16.05 -0.34 -39.28
C LYS A 4 14.68 0.32 -39.14
N THR A 5 14.02 0.60 -40.26
CA THR A 5 12.68 1.18 -40.24
C THR A 5 11.66 0.18 -39.71
N LYS A 6 11.79 -1.12 -40.04
CA LYS A 6 10.93 -2.17 -39.51
C LYS A 6 11.04 -2.28 -38.01
N TYR A 7 12.25 -2.27 -37.46
CA TYR A 7 12.47 -2.39 -36.02
C TYR A 7 11.95 -1.18 -35.25
N LEU A 8 12.10 0.02 -35.82
CA LEU A 8 11.60 1.24 -35.21
C LEU A 8 10.07 1.22 -35.09
N VAL A 9 9.38 0.77 -36.12
CA VAL A 9 7.91 0.66 -36.10
C VAL A 9 7.47 -0.38 -35.07
N ALA A 10 8.15 -1.51 -34.99
CA ALA A 10 7.82 -2.54 -34.02
C ALA A 10 8.02 -2.07 -32.58
N ILE A 11 9.10 -1.33 -32.29
CA ILE A 11 9.38 -0.77 -30.98
C ILE A 11 8.31 0.26 -30.62
N LEU A 12 7.92 1.10 -31.55
CA LEU A 12 6.88 2.11 -31.31
C LEU A 12 5.54 1.45 -30.98
N LEU A 13 5.17 0.40 -31.70
CA LEU A 13 3.93 -0.35 -31.43
C LEU A 13 3.96 -1.01 -30.06
N MET A 14 5.10 -1.55 -29.63
CA MET A 14 5.25 -2.12 -28.29
C MET A 14 5.08 -1.06 -27.21
N LEU A 15 5.64 0.11 -27.39
CA LEU A 15 5.49 1.22 -26.46
C LEU A 15 4.04 1.67 -26.33
N VAL A 16 3.33 1.77 -27.43
CA VAL A 16 1.91 2.14 -27.43
C VAL A 16 1.07 1.06 -26.72
N SER A 17 1.35 -0.21 -26.97
CA SER A 17 0.66 -1.30 -26.29
C SER A 17 0.90 -1.28 -24.78
N PHE A 18 2.13 -0.98 -24.37
CA PHE A 18 2.48 -0.88 -22.96
C PHE A 18 1.72 0.26 -22.29
N LEU A 19 1.61 1.41 -22.94
CA LEU A 19 0.85 2.55 -22.42
C LEU A 19 -0.64 2.22 -22.29
N LEU A 20 -1.20 1.51 -23.25
CA LEU A 20 -2.60 1.08 -23.19
C LEU A 20 -2.84 0.13 -22.03
N ILE A 21 -1.95 -0.82 -21.78
CA ILE A 21 -2.05 -1.74 -20.64
C ILE A 21 -1.98 -0.92 -19.33
N GLY A 22 -1.06 0.04 -19.23
CA GLY A 22 -0.98 0.92 -18.06
C GLY A 22 -2.25 1.74 -17.85
N ALA A 23 -2.87 2.21 -18.93
CA ALA A 23 -4.10 2.98 -18.84
C ALA A 23 -5.31 2.12 -18.44
N THR A 24 -5.34 0.83 -18.80
CA THR A 24 -6.44 -0.05 -18.42
C THR A 24 -6.36 -0.55 -16.99
N ASN A 25 -5.21 -0.37 -16.34
CA ASN A 25 -5.00 -0.80 -14.94
C ASN A 25 -5.22 0.34 -13.94
N VAL A 26 -6.12 1.29 -14.23
CA VAL A 26 -6.43 2.39 -13.32
C VAL A 26 -7.00 1.91 -11.98
N ASN A 27 -7.56 0.69 -11.95
CA ASN A 27 -8.12 0.10 -10.73
C ASN A 27 -7.13 -0.81 -9.99
N ALA A 28 -5.89 -0.93 -10.47
CA ALA A 28 -4.88 -1.72 -9.78
C ALA A 28 -4.54 -1.07 -8.43
N LYS A 29 -4.58 -1.87 -7.37
CA LYS A 29 -4.29 -1.38 -6.03
C LYS A 29 -2.80 -1.18 -5.83
N THR A 30 -2.44 -0.10 -5.16
CA THR A 30 -1.06 0.18 -4.78
C THR A 30 -0.77 -0.49 -3.45
N THR A 31 0.22 -1.39 -3.44
CA THR A 31 0.64 -2.08 -2.22
C THR A 31 2.00 -1.56 -1.78
N ALA A 32 2.12 -1.21 -0.50
CA ALA A 32 3.38 -0.84 0.12
C ALA A 32 3.73 -1.88 1.18
N GLU A 33 4.97 -2.36 1.17
CA GLU A 33 5.48 -3.26 2.18
C GLU A 33 6.12 -2.45 3.31
N VAL A 34 5.83 -2.82 4.56
CA VAL A 34 6.34 -2.11 5.73
C VAL A 34 6.88 -3.12 6.74
N ASN A 35 7.97 -2.76 7.42
CA ASN A 35 8.61 -3.62 8.40
C ASN A 35 8.92 -2.93 9.72
N ASN A 36 8.47 -1.69 9.90
CA ASN A 36 8.71 -0.94 11.12
C ASN A 36 7.57 0.05 11.37
N TYR A 37 7.56 0.61 12.58
CA TYR A 37 6.53 1.54 13.03
C TYR A 37 6.43 2.78 12.15
N SER A 38 7.57 3.38 11.81
CA SER A 38 7.59 4.63 11.04
C SER A 38 6.99 4.46 9.66
N ASP A 39 7.39 3.40 8.95
CA ASP A 39 6.86 3.10 7.62
C ASP A 39 5.38 2.75 7.67
N LEU A 40 4.98 1.98 8.67
CA LEU A 40 3.57 1.60 8.85
C LEU A 40 2.69 2.85 9.01
N THR A 41 3.08 3.75 9.91
CA THR A 41 2.33 4.98 10.17
C THR A 41 2.25 5.86 8.93
N ASP A 42 3.36 5.99 8.23
CA ASP A 42 3.47 6.79 7.02
C ASP A 42 2.52 6.28 5.93
N LYS A 43 2.55 4.97 5.69
CA LYS A 43 1.74 4.37 4.63
C LYS A 43 0.25 4.27 4.99
N MET A 44 -0.05 4.10 6.27
CA MET A 44 -1.45 4.10 6.71
C MET A 44 -2.07 5.49 6.62
N SER A 45 -1.28 6.55 6.66
CA SER A 45 -1.77 7.93 6.66
C SER A 45 -1.60 8.64 5.32
N ASP A 46 -1.02 8.01 4.31
CA ASP A 46 -0.89 8.64 2.99
C ASP A 46 -2.19 8.54 2.19
N ASN A 47 -2.22 9.19 1.03
CA ASN A 47 -3.38 9.20 0.15
C ASN A 47 -3.16 8.48 -1.17
N VAL A 48 -2.17 7.59 -1.24
CA VAL A 48 -1.83 6.88 -2.48
C VAL A 48 -1.74 5.37 -2.31
N THR A 49 -1.54 4.86 -1.08
CA THR A 49 -1.39 3.44 -0.82
C THR A 49 -2.73 2.79 -0.49
N ASP A 50 -3.13 1.80 -1.25
CA ASP A 50 -4.37 1.05 -1.01
C ASP A 50 -4.18 -0.07 0.00
N VAL A 51 -3.07 -0.81 -0.11
CA VAL A 51 -2.77 -1.96 0.74
C VAL A 51 -1.43 -1.74 1.42
N VAL A 52 -1.43 -1.83 2.74
CA VAL A 52 -0.22 -1.79 3.56
C VAL A 52 0.04 -3.20 4.05
N LYS A 53 1.15 -3.79 3.63
CA LYS A 53 1.48 -5.19 3.89
C LYS A 53 2.66 -5.29 4.83
N LEU A 54 2.48 -6.01 5.94
CA LEU A 54 3.57 -6.25 6.88
C LEU A 54 4.56 -7.26 6.31
N THR A 55 5.85 -7.03 6.51
CA THR A 55 6.91 -7.96 6.15
C THR A 55 7.70 -8.42 7.37
N SER A 56 7.30 -7.99 8.56
CA SER A 56 7.83 -8.44 9.85
C SER A 56 6.83 -8.13 10.94
N ASP A 57 7.04 -8.66 12.13
CA ASP A 57 6.30 -8.23 13.31
C ASP A 57 6.63 -6.78 13.61
N ILE A 58 5.62 -5.99 13.96
CA ILE A 58 5.80 -4.56 14.25
C ILE A 58 5.19 -4.27 15.62
N THR A 59 5.95 -3.56 16.45
CA THR A 59 5.45 -3.05 17.73
C THR A 59 5.25 -1.54 17.59
N LEU A 60 4.06 -1.06 17.98
CA LEU A 60 3.77 0.35 17.99
C LEU A 60 4.56 1.05 19.10
N ARG A 61 4.59 2.38 19.04
CA ARG A 61 5.42 3.16 19.97
C ARG A 61 5.00 2.93 21.43
N GLU A 62 6.00 3.01 22.32
CA GLU A 62 5.83 2.71 23.74
C GLU A 62 5.81 3.98 24.63
N ASP A 63 5.69 5.15 24.02
CA ASP A 63 5.72 6.43 24.73
C ASP A 63 4.45 7.25 24.56
N LEU A 64 3.65 6.97 23.52
CA LEU A 64 2.41 7.67 23.23
C LEU A 64 1.46 6.74 22.49
N ASP A 65 0.19 7.13 22.45
CA ASP A 65 -0.77 6.47 21.58
C ASP A 65 -0.37 6.65 20.10
N THR A 66 -0.66 5.65 19.28
CA THR A 66 -0.47 5.73 17.83
C THR A 66 -1.77 6.13 17.16
N THR A 67 -1.70 7.06 16.21
CA THR A 67 -2.86 7.49 15.44
C THR A 67 -2.64 7.20 13.95
N PHE A 68 -3.59 6.52 13.34
CA PHE A 68 -3.66 6.39 11.88
C PHE A 68 -4.75 7.35 11.39
N SER A 69 -4.35 8.37 10.64
CA SER A 69 -5.28 9.34 10.04
C SER A 69 -5.50 8.95 8.59
N LEU A 70 -6.62 8.29 8.31
CA LEU A 70 -6.89 7.75 6.98
C LEU A 70 -7.43 8.85 6.07
N GLU A 71 -6.76 9.06 4.96
CA GLU A 71 -7.21 9.99 3.90
C GLU A 71 -7.86 9.25 2.73
N MET A 72 -7.77 7.93 2.73
CA MET A 72 -8.41 7.07 1.73
C MET A 72 -8.71 5.71 2.36
N SER A 73 -9.56 4.93 1.73
CA SER A 73 -9.81 3.55 2.17
C SER A 73 -8.53 2.73 2.10
N LYS A 74 -8.31 1.89 3.10
CA LYS A 74 -7.07 1.12 3.25
C LYS A 74 -7.35 -0.32 3.61
N THR A 75 -6.45 -1.20 3.18
CA THR A 75 -6.37 -2.57 3.66
C THR A 75 -5.03 -2.75 4.37
N LEU A 76 -5.08 -3.22 5.61
CA LEU A 76 -3.87 -3.60 6.34
C LEU A 76 -3.74 -5.12 6.23
N ASP A 77 -2.75 -5.56 5.49
CA ASP A 77 -2.44 -6.97 5.29
C ASP A 77 -1.37 -7.38 6.28
N PHE A 78 -1.77 -8.15 7.28
CA PHE A 78 -0.83 -8.64 8.30
C PHE A 78 0.16 -9.66 7.75
N ASN A 79 -0.18 -10.33 6.65
CA ASN A 79 0.71 -11.30 6.00
C ASN A 79 1.24 -12.34 6.99
N GLY A 80 0.43 -12.71 7.98
CA GLY A 80 0.81 -13.67 9.01
C GLY A 80 1.67 -13.11 10.15
N PHE A 81 2.06 -11.84 10.06
CA PHE A 81 2.85 -11.19 11.11
C PHE A 81 1.96 -10.57 12.17
N THR A 82 2.56 -10.16 13.28
CA THR A 82 1.87 -9.61 14.43
C THR A 82 2.12 -8.12 14.56
N LEU A 83 1.05 -7.37 14.81
CA LEU A 83 1.11 -5.97 15.19
C LEU A 83 0.84 -5.89 16.68
N THR A 84 1.82 -5.41 17.45
CA THR A 84 1.71 -5.31 18.90
C THR A 84 1.42 -3.88 19.31
N ILE A 85 0.35 -3.71 20.09
CA ILE A 85 0.01 -2.43 20.70
C ILE A 85 0.44 -2.52 22.17
N PRO A 86 1.40 -1.66 22.62
CA PRO A 86 1.83 -1.70 24.02
C PRO A 86 0.65 -1.52 24.98
N GLN A 87 0.65 -2.25 26.09
CA GLN A 87 -0.48 -2.37 26.99
C GLN A 87 -1.00 -1.03 27.54
N GLN A 88 -0.12 -0.05 27.69
CA GLN A 88 -0.45 1.26 28.26
C GLN A 88 -0.98 2.26 27.25
N TYR A 89 -0.92 1.92 25.97
CA TYR A 89 -1.21 2.87 24.89
C TYR A 89 -2.29 2.32 23.97
N LYS A 90 -2.81 3.19 23.12
CA LYS A 90 -3.93 2.87 22.23
C LYS A 90 -3.54 3.11 20.78
N LEU A 91 -4.17 2.37 19.90
CA LEU A 91 -4.19 2.67 18.48
C LEU A 91 -5.50 3.41 18.19
N LYS A 92 -5.37 4.65 17.74
CA LYS A 92 -6.50 5.50 17.37
C LYS A 92 -6.65 5.53 15.86
N LEU A 93 -7.88 5.45 15.38
CA LEU A 93 -8.19 5.52 13.96
C LEU A 93 -9.06 6.75 13.73
N ILE A 94 -8.58 7.66 12.88
CA ILE A 94 -9.34 8.85 12.47
C ILE A 94 -9.65 8.70 10.99
N TYR A 95 -10.94 8.67 10.64
CA TYR A 95 -11.36 8.48 9.27
C TYR A 95 -12.76 9.04 9.05
N TYR A 96 -13.08 9.32 7.80
CA TYR A 96 -14.43 9.76 7.41
C TYR A 96 -15.33 8.54 7.22
N ASN A 97 -16.64 8.73 7.42
CA ASN A 97 -17.63 7.64 7.32
C ASN A 97 -17.69 6.97 5.95
N THR A 98 -17.18 7.62 4.90
CA THR A 98 -17.17 7.08 3.55
C THR A 98 -15.95 6.20 3.25
N LEU A 99 -15.03 6.09 4.20
CA LEU A 99 -13.80 5.30 4.02
C LEU A 99 -13.95 3.95 4.70
N ASP A 100 -13.31 2.94 4.12
CA ASP A 100 -13.23 1.60 4.68
C ASP A 100 -11.82 1.30 5.15
N LEU A 101 -11.71 0.61 6.27
CA LEU A 101 -10.46 0.02 6.74
C LEU A 101 -10.68 -1.47 6.93
N LYS A 102 -9.89 -2.27 6.20
CA LYS A 102 -9.94 -3.73 6.25
C LYS A 102 -8.67 -4.28 6.86
N PHE A 103 -8.83 -5.34 7.67
CA PHE A 103 -7.70 -6.13 8.17
C PHE A 103 -7.79 -7.52 7.56
N ILE A 104 -6.71 -7.99 6.94
CA ILE A 104 -6.65 -9.31 6.32
C ILE A 104 -5.39 -10.05 6.76
N ASN A 105 -5.45 -11.40 6.67
CA ASN A 105 -4.31 -12.30 6.89
C ASN A 105 -3.66 -12.16 8.26
N SER A 106 -4.45 -11.88 9.30
CA SER A 106 -3.92 -11.91 10.66
C SER A 106 -3.65 -13.35 11.09
N SER A 107 -2.63 -13.54 11.94
CA SER A 107 -2.21 -14.87 12.37
C SER A 107 -3.05 -15.44 13.52
N SER A 108 -3.90 -14.64 14.10
CA SER A 108 -4.71 -15.06 15.25
C SER A 108 -6.18 -15.10 14.94
#